data_6f96c6affd603e8393bee11ea3a772c3
#
_entry.id   6f96c6affd603e8393bee11ea3a772c3
#
_cell.length_a   1.000
_cell.length_b   1.000
_cell.length_c   1.000
_cell.angle_alpha   90.00
_cell.angle_beta   90.00
_cell.angle_gamma   90.00
#
_symmetry.space_group_name_H-M   'P 1'
#
loop_
_entity.id
_entity.type
_entity.pdbx_description
1 polymer ?
#
loop_
_entity_poly.entity_id
_entity_poly.type
_entity_poly.pdbx_seq_one_letter_code
_entity_poly.pdbx_strand_id
1 'polypeptide(L)'
;KEPSANATTAAAAEAKDSAEKATEAAGSEQKAASDLKVGFIFLHDENSTYDLNFIEAATRACEEAGVTPIFKTNIPEGQECYEAACELADAGCSIVFADSFGHEDYMIEAAKEYPEVQFCHATGTKAHTEGLSNYHNAFATIFEGRYLAGIAAGMKLNEMIESGAITEDQAKMGYIGAYTYAEVISGYTSFFLGARSVCPSTTMEVTFTGSWYDETAEKEGANKLIENGCVLISQHADSMGAPTACEKAGVPDVSYNGSTASACPNTFIVSSKIDWAPYYAYIIDSVENGTEIATDWTGTLETGSVVLTDLGTAAAEGTADAIAKAEEDLKSGSVHVFDTSTFTVDGAALTSYMADVDTDADYTPDTEVIKDGYFDESGEGFRSAPYFDLKIDGITLLDTAF
;
A
#
# COMPACT_ATOMS: atom_id res chain seq x y z
N LYS A 1 8.82 -3.68 -35.07
CA LYS A 1 8.80 -2.21 -35.29
C LYS A 1 8.63 -1.58 -33.92
N GLU A 2 9.73 -1.05 -33.41
CA GLU A 2 9.78 -0.33 -32.16
C GLU A 2 8.89 0.92 -32.23
N PRO A 3 8.12 1.24 -31.17
CA PRO A 3 7.53 2.56 -31.06
C PRO A 3 8.64 3.53 -30.67
N SER A 4 8.73 4.59 -31.43
CA SER A 4 9.71 5.65 -31.35
C SER A 4 9.84 6.23 -29.93
N ALA A 5 11.05 6.18 -29.40
CA ALA A 5 11.46 6.77 -28.12
C ALA A 5 11.32 8.32 -28.07
N ASN A 6 10.86 8.95 -29.14
CA ASN A 6 10.76 10.41 -29.24
C ASN A 6 9.47 11.01 -28.64
N ALA A 7 8.41 10.20 -28.45
CA ALA A 7 7.17 10.74 -27.90
C ALA A 7 7.23 10.92 -26.37
N THR A 8 8.00 10.06 -25.69
CA THR A 8 8.12 10.12 -24.23
C THR A 8 9.06 11.26 -23.77
N THR A 9 10.07 11.57 -24.58
CA THR A 9 11.00 12.67 -24.29
C THR A 9 10.36 14.04 -24.50
N ALA A 10 9.46 14.17 -25.47
CA ALA A 10 8.78 15.44 -25.74
C ALA A 10 7.74 15.76 -24.64
N ALA A 11 6.99 14.76 -24.17
CA ALA A 11 6.03 14.94 -23.08
C ALA A 11 6.73 15.26 -21.74
N ALA A 12 7.88 14.65 -21.48
CA ALA A 12 8.67 14.96 -20.30
C ALA A 12 9.31 16.35 -20.34
N ALA A 13 9.67 16.82 -21.54
CA ALA A 13 10.21 18.17 -21.73
C ALA A 13 9.13 19.24 -21.58
N GLU A 14 7.92 19.00 -22.08
CA GLU A 14 6.77 19.90 -21.91
C GLU A 14 6.30 19.97 -20.45
N ALA A 15 6.34 18.85 -19.72
CA ALA A 15 6.01 18.82 -18.30
C ALA A 15 7.06 19.56 -17.45
N LYS A 16 8.34 19.48 -17.82
CA LYS A 16 9.41 20.25 -17.18
C LYS A 16 9.29 21.74 -17.46
N ASP A 17 9.01 22.12 -18.70
CA ASP A 17 8.85 23.52 -19.09
C ASP A 17 7.61 24.15 -18.44
N SER A 18 6.52 23.39 -18.28
CA SER A 18 5.34 23.82 -17.55
C SER A 18 5.58 23.95 -16.04
N ALA A 19 6.39 23.07 -15.45
CA ALA A 19 6.79 23.14 -14.05
C ALA A 19 7.75 24.30 -13.79
N GLU A 20 8.72 24.54 -14.68
CA GLU A 20 9.62 25.70 -14.59
C GLU A 20 8.87 27.02 -14.75
N LYS A 21 7.91 27.11 -15.68
CA LYS A 21 7.06 28.30 -15.84
C LYS A 21 6.12 28.52 -14.67
N ALA A 22 5.57 27.46 -14.06
CA ALA A 22 4.78 27.55 -12.86
C ALA A 22 5.63 28.00 -11.66
N THR A 23 6.88 27.57 -11.58
CA THR A 23 7.82 27.97 -10.54
C THR A 23 8.25 29.44 -10.71
N GLU A 24 8.47 29.90 -11.96
CA GLU A 24 8.76 31.32 -12.23
C GLU A 24 7.55 32.24 -11.98
N ALA A 25 6.33 31.78 -12.31
CA ALA A 25 5.11 32.55 -12.02
C ALA A 25 4.77 32.60 -10.52
N ALA A 26 5.13 31.55 -9.76
CA ALA A 26 5.02 31.51 -8.31
C ALA A 26 6.19 32.19 -7.58
N GLY A 27 7.25 32.57 -8.29
CA GLY A 27 8.48 33.16 -7.76
C GLY A 27 8.31 34.48 -7.00
N SER A 28 7.15 35.14 -7.09
CA SER A 28 6.82 36.31 -6.28
C SER A 28 6.28 35.97 -4.87
N GLU A 29 5.96 34.69 -4.59
CA GLU A 29 5.48 34.18 -3.31
C GLU A 29 6.37 33.08 -2.73
N GLN A 30 7.63 32.97 -3.15
CA GLN A 30 8.55 31.99 -2.58
C GLN A 30 8.67 32.24 -1.07
N LYS A 31 8.10 31.29 -0.28
CA LYS A 31 8.41 31.16 1.14
C LYS A 31 9.92 31.02 1.28
N ALA A 32 10.54 31.80 2.17
CA ALA A 32 11.92 31.60 2.57
C ALA A 32 12.15 30.12 2.90
N ALA A 33 13.30 29.56 2.52
CA ALA A 33 13.64 28.18 2.86
C ALA A 33 13.36 27.94 4.34
N SER A 34 12.54 26.94 4.65
CA SER A 34 12.15 26.63 6.01
C SER A 34 13.35 26.03 6.75
N ASP A 35 13.60 26.47 7.97
CA ASP A 35 14.58 25.85 8.88
C ASP A 35 14.07 24.53 9.46
N LEU A 36 12.88 24.09 9.04
CA LEU A 36 12.25 22.86 9.49
C LEU A 36 13.06 21.64 9.06
N LYS A 37 13.32 20.76 10.00
CA LYS A 37 13.91 19.45 9.74
C LYS A 37 12.90 18.36 9.98
N VAL A 38 12.85 17.38 9.08
CA VAL A 38 11.98 16.21 9.17
C VAL A 38 12.85 14.96 9.18
N GLY A 39 12.71 14.15 10.23
CA GLY A 39 13.40 12.87 10.36
C GLY A 39 12.55 11.73 9.86
N PHE A 40 13.17 10.79 9.18
CA PHE A 40 12.50 9.61 8.63
C PHE A 40 13.23 8.34 9.06
N ILE A 41 12.47 7.37 9.54
CA ILE A 41 12.96 6.06 9.96
C ILE A 41 12.35 5.01 9.03
N PHE A 42 13.21 4.26 8.36
CA PHE A 42 12.81 3.20 7.43
C PHE A 42 13.34 1.85 7.92
N LEU A 43 12.51 0.81 7.82
CA LEU A 43 12.88 -0.55 8.23
C LEU A 43 14.05 -1.10 7.40
N HIS A 44 14.00 -0.88 6.10
CA HIS A 44 15.03 -1.26 5.14
C HIS A 44 15.52 -0.05 4.36
N ASP A 45 15.94 -0.26 3.14
CA ASP A 45 16.45 0.76 2.23
C ASP A 45 15.75 0.69 0.85
N GLU A 46 16.33 1.30 -0.16
CA GLU A 46 15.79 1.35 -1.53
C GLU A 46 15.65 -0.02 -2.20
N ASN A 47 16.20 -1.09 -1.67
CA ASN A 47 16.03 -2.44 -2.20
C ASN A 47 14.68 -3.05 -1.85
N SER A 48 14.02 -2.54 -0.81
CA SER A 48 12.64 -2.87 -0.46
C SER A 48 11.68 -1.99 -1.24
N THR A 49 10.71 -2.58 -1.95
CA THR A 49 9.68 -1.82 -2.69
C THR A 49 8.83 -0.97 -1.76
N TYR A 50 8.54 -1.47 -0.56
CA TYR A 50 7.80 -0.75 0.47
C TYR A 50 8.55 0.50 0.92
N ASP A 51 9.78 0.34 1.41
CA ASP A 51 10.58 1.45 1.92
C ASP A 51 10.93 2.47 0.83
N LEU A 52 11.21 2.01 -0.40
CA LEU A 52 11.48 2.89 -1.54
C LEU A 52 10.33 3.87 -1.81
N ASN A 53 9.07 3.44 -1.68
CA ASN A 53 7.91 4.32 -1.80
C ASN A 53 7.98 5.51 -0.82
N PHE A 54 8.35 5.24 0.43
CA PHE A 54 8.49 6.28 1.45
C PHE A 54 9.68 7.19 1.18
N ILE A 55 10.82 6.61 0.79
CA ILE A 55 12.04 7.35 0.48
C ILE A 55 11.82 8.34 -0.67
N GLU A 56 11.23 7.88 -1.76
CA GLU A 56 10.93 8.72 -2.94
C GLU A 56 9.93 9.83 -2.59
N ALA A 57 8.86 9.51 -1.88
CA ALA A 57 7.86 10.47 -1.46
C ALA A 57 8.43 11.51 -0.49
N ALA A 58 9.25 11.08 0.47
CA ALA A 58 9.89 11.96 1.44
C ALA A 58 10.86 12.93 0.74
N THR A 59 11.66 12.42 -0.19
CA THR A 59 12.60 13.24 -0.98
C THR A 59 11.84 14.31 -1.76
N ARG A 60 10.81 13.93 -2.50
CA ARG A 60 10.02 14.84 -3.31
C ARG A 60 9.26 15.87 -2.45
N ALA A 61 8.57 15.43 -1.42
CA ALA A 61 7.78 16.32 -0.57
C ALA A 61 8.64 17.33 0.18
N CYS A 62 9.80 16.92 0.71
CA CYS A 62 10.72 17.82 1.39
C CYS A 62 11.36 18.82 0.44
N GLU A 63 11.72 18.40 -0.78
CA GLU A 63 12.24 19.30 -1.82
C GLU A 63 11.19 20.36 -2.22
N GLU A 64 9.95 19.96 -2.46
CA GLU A 64 8.85 20.85 -2.81
C GLU A 64 8.52 21.84 -1.67
N ALA A 65 8.60 21.39 -0.44
CA ALA A 65 8.33 22.24 0.74
C ALA A 65 9.54 23.12 1.14
N GLY A 66 10.73 22.85 0.61
CA GLY A 66 11.97 23.54 1.00
C GLY A 66 12.43 23.23 2.42
N VAL A 67 12.12 22.03 2.92
CA VAL A 67 12.55 21.55 4.25
C VAL A 67 13.66 20.51 4.12
N THR A 68 14.43 20.31 5.19
CA THR A 68 15.59 19.41 5.20
C THR A 68 15.19 18.02 5.72
N PRO A 69 15.27 16.96 4.90
CA PRO A 69 15.06 15.60 5.38
C PRO A 69 16.33 15.01 6.00
N ILE A 70 16.17 14.18 7.01
CA ILE A 70 17.22 13.35 7.60
C ILE A 70 16.72 11.90 7.57
N PHE A 71 17.38 11.03 6.80
CA PHE A 71 17.00 9.64 6.63
C PHE A 71 17.82 8.72 7.51
N LYS A 72 17.14 7.76 8.16
CA LYS A 72 17.74 6.61 8.82
C LYS A 72 17.15 5.34 8.23
N THR A 73 17.96 4.60 7.50
CA THR A 73 17.57 3.33 6.87
C THR A 73 18.04 2.14 7.70
N ASN A 74 17.45 0.97 7.43
CA ASN A 74 17.80 -0.28 8.09
C ASN A 74 17.64 -0.22 9.60
N ILE A 75 16.57 0.40 10.08
CA ILE A 75 16.25 0.52 11.50
C ILE A 75 15.27 -0.60 11.88
N PRO A 76 15.70 -1.58 12.69
CA PRO A 76 14.84 -2.69 13.10
C PRO A 76 13.58 -2.25 13.86
N GLU A 77 12.59 -3.12 13.86
CA GLU A 77 11.38 -3.00 14.67
C GLU A 77 11.67 -3.36 16.14
N GLY A 78 12.44 -2.52 16.84
CA GLY A 78 12.93 -2.75 18.18
C GLY A 78 13.40 -1.48 18.84
N GLN A 79 14.19 -1.62 19.91
CA GLN A 79 14.75 -0.49 20.68
C GLN A 79 15.55 0.48 19.80
N GLU A 80 16.15 -0.01 18.73
CA GLU A 80 16.89 0.81 17.75
C GLU A 80 15.97 1.87 17.10
N CYS A 81 14.68 1.59 16.97
CA CYS A 81 13.71 2.58 16.48
C CYS A 81 13.53 3.73 17.49
N TYR A 82 13.37 3.41 18.77
CA TYR A 82 13.30 4.41 19.82
C TYR A 82 14.57 5.28 19.85
N GLU A 83 15.73 4.66 19.81
CA GLU A 83 17.02 5.36 19.79
C GLU A 83 17.14 6.28 18.56
N ALA A 84 16.79 5.79 17.38
CA ALA A 84 16.79 6.56 16.15
C ALA A 84 15.85 7.76 16.22
N ALA A 85 14.65 7.56 16.76
CA ALA A 85 13.67 8.63 16.94
C ALA A 85 14.18 9.72 17.91
N CYS A 86 14.80 9.34 19.03
CA CYS A 86 15.42 10.27 19.96
C CYS A 86 16.59 11.03 19.34
N GLU A 87 17.45 10.36 18.58
CA GLU A 87 18.56 10.99 17.87
C GLU A 87 18.07 12.06 16.86
N LEU A 88 16.99 11.76 16.14
CA LEU A 88 16.40 12.72 15.19
C LEU A 88 15.79 13.92 15.91
N ALA A 89 15.11 13.70 17.04
CA ALA A 89 14.60 14.78 17.87
C ALA A 89 15.73 15.65 18.42
N ASP A 90 16.80 15.04 18.93
CA ASP A 90 17.99 15.74 19.42
C ASP A 90 18.73 16.51 18.30
N ALA A 91 18.66 16.03 17.07
CA ALA A 91 19.20 16.72 15.89
C ALA A 91 18.37 17.95 15.46
N GLY A 92 17.27 18.23 16.13
CA GLY A 92 16.41 19.38 15.88
C GLY A 92 15.26 19.13 14.92
N CYS A 93 14.92 17.87 14.63
CA CYS A 93 13.74 17.55 13.83
C CYS A 93 12.47 17.97 14.56
N SER A 94 11.59 18.67 13.86
CA SER A 94 10.26 19.03 14.37
C SER A 94 9.23 17.95 14.11
N ILE A 95 9.51 17.09 13.13
CA ILE A 95 8.69 15.92 12.76
C ILE A 95 9.63 14.71 12.66
N VAL A 96 9.20 13.57 13.19
CA VAL A 96 9.85 12.27 13.04
C VAL A 96 8.80 11.29 12.52
N PHE A 97 9.09 10.64 11.42
CA PHE A 97 8.21 9.66 10.77
C PHE A 97 8.87 8.28 10.73
N ALA A 98 8.08 7.23 10.97
CA ALA A 98 8.53 5.84 10.80
C ALA A 98 7.56 5.04 9.94
N ASP A 99 8.09 4.13 9.11
CA ASP A 99 7.34 3.48 8.04
C ASP A 99 6.84 2.06 8.34
N SER A 100 7.34 1.41 9.38
CA SER A 100 7.03 0.00 9.58
C SER A 100 6.06 -0.27 10.73
N PHE A 101 5.18 -1.26 10.55
CA PHE A 101 4.16 -1.63 11.54
C PHE A 101 4.75 -1.85 12.94
N GLY A 102 5.85 -2.57 13.05
CA GLY A 102 6.50 -2.87 14.33
C GLY A 102 7.31 -1.73 14.95
N HIS A 103 7.40 -0.56 14.29
CA HIS A 103 8.00 0.63 14.88
C HIS A 103 7.08 1.33 15.90
N GLU A 104 5.79 1.04 15.92
CA GLU A 104 4.77 1.84 16.60
C GLU A 104 5.05 2.10 18.08
N ASP A 105 5.27 1.07 18.87
CA ASP A 105 5.45 1.21 20.33
C ASP A 105 6.69 2.06 20.66
N TYR A 106 7.73 1.94 19.87
CA TYR A 106 8.97 2.69 20.02
C TYR A 106 8.83 4.16 19.64
N MET A 107 8.02 4.45 18.65
CA MET A 107 7.65 5.82 18.28
C MET A 107 6.79 6.48 19.36
N ILE A 108 5.88 5.75 19.98
CA ILE A 108 5.06 6.21 21.11
C ILE A 108 5.95 6.55 22.31
N GLU A 109 6.91 5.70 22.64
CA GLU A 109 7.88 5.99 23.72
C GLU A 109 8.66 7.27 23.44
N ALA A 110 9.16 7.47 22.24
CA ALA A 110 9.86 8.68 21.84
C ALA A 110 8.96 9.91 21.91
N ALA A 111 7.70 9.79 21.49
CA ALA A 111 6.73 10.89 21.58
C ALA A 111 6.50 11.37 23.03
N LYS A 112 6.50 10.46 23.99
CA LYS A 112 6.39 10.78 25.42
C LYS A 112 7.61 11.55 25.94
N GLU A 113 8.81 11.25 25.42
CA GLU A 113 10.07 11.93 25.81
C GLU A 113 10.22 13.32 25.19
N TYR A 114 9.65 13.54 23.99
CA TYR A 114 9.79 14.79 23.24
C TYR A 114 8.42 15.40 22.90
N PRO A 115 7.72 15.98 23.89
CA PRO A 115 6.35 16.47 23.68
C PRO A 115 6.24 17.62 22.67
N GLU A 116 7.33 18.31 22.36
CA GLU A 116 7.39 19.40 21.38
C GLU A 116 7.61 18.92 19.93
N VAL A 117 7.95 17.65 19.74
CA VAL A 117 8.18 17.05 18.42
C VAL A 117 6.96 16.25 17.99
N GLN A 118 6.57 16.35 16.73
CA GLN A 118 5.49 15.55 16.14
C GLN A 118 6.03 14.22 15.66
N PHE A 119 5.42 13.12 16.13
CA PHE A 119 5.77 11.76 15.73
C PHE A 119 4.63 11.19 14.91
N CYS A 120 4.93 10.78 13.68
CA CYS A 120 3.97 10.24 12.72
C CYS A 120 4.39 8.83 12.32
N HIS A 121 3.44 7.94 12.20
CA HIS A 121 3.72 6.53 11.95
C HIS A 121 2.75 5.95 10.92
N ALA A 122 3.30 5.27 9.93
CA ALA A 122 2.51 4.54 8.94
C ALA A 122 2.09 3.18 9.47
N THR A 123 0.86 2.79 9.16
CA THR A 123 0.27 1.47 9.43
C THR A 123 -0.08 1.18 10.89
N GLY A 124 0.19 2.11 11.79
CA GLY A 124 -0.10 1.93 13.21
C GLY A 124 -1.58 1.98 13.57
N THR A 125 -1.91 1.50 14.75
CA THR A 125 -3.28 1.33 15.23
C THR A 125 -3.56 2.02 16.57
N LYS A 126 -2.57 2.68 17.18
CA LYS A 126 -2.64 3.07 18.60
C LYS A 126 -2.74 4.57 18.85
N ALA A 127 -2.71 5.42 17.82
CA ALA A 127 -2.65 6.87 18.03
C ALA A 127 -3.83 7.40 18.84
N HIS A 128 -5.03 6.97 18.53
CA HIS A 128 -6.23 7.44 19.23
C HIS A 128 -6.38 6.85 20.63
N THR A 129 -5.88 5.64 20.89
CA THR A 129 -5.92 5.04 22.23
C THR A 129 -4.86 5.60 23.18
N GLU A 130 -3.70 5.99 22.65
CA GLU A 130 -2.63 6.61 23.48
C GLU A 130 -2.98 8.02 23.92
N GLY A 131 -3.78 8.74 23.14
CA GLY A 131 -4.24 10.09 23.51
C GLY A 131 -3.13 11.15 23.59
N LEU A 132 -2.00 10.93 22.90
CA LEU A 132 -0.90 11.89 22.82
C LEU A 132 -1.17 12.91 21.72
N SER A 133 -1.02 14.21 22.04
CA SER A 133 -1.22 15.28 21.07
C SER A 133 -0.16 15.34 19.97
N ASN A 134 0.97 14.67 20.17
CA ASN A 134 2.12 14.67 19.26
C ASN A 134 2.43 13.31 18.65
N TYR A 135 1.50 12.37 18.69
CA TYR A 135 1.63 11.07 18.03
C TYR A 135 0.44 10.80 17.11
N HIS A 136 0.71 10.41 15.87
CA HIS A 136 -0.29 10.30 14.81
C HIS A 136 -0.07 9.06 13.95
N ASN A 137 -1.15 8.42 13.53
CA ASN A 137 -1.12 7.33 12.55
C ASN A 137 -1.58 7.79 11.18
N ALA A 138 -1.06 7.17 10.14
CA ALA A 138 -1.47 7.39 8.76
C ALA A 138 -1.50 6.10 7.98
N PHE A 139 -2.42 6.01 7.05
CA PHE A 139 -2.49 4.95 6.05
C PHE A 139 -3.21 5.47 4.80
N ALA A 140 -3.57 4.58 3.90
CA ALA A 140 -4.36 4.91 2.72
C ALA A 140 -5.35 3.78 2.43
N THR A 141 -6.37 4.06 1.64
CA THR A 141 -7.35 3.05 1.19
C THR A 141 -6.72 2.12 0.14
N ILE A 142 -5.59 1.51 0.47
CA ILE A 142 -4.83 0.67 -0.46
C ILE A 142 -5.60 -0.58 -0.89
N PHE A 143 -6.57 -1.01 -0.10
CA PHE A 143 -7.48 -2.08 -0.51
C PHE A 143 -8.20 -1.74 -1.82
N GLU A 144 -8.48 -0.47 -2.11
CA GLU A 144 -9.02 -0.03 -3.40
C GLU A 144 -7.98 -0.19 -4.52
N GLY A 145 -6.72 0.17 -4.27
CA GLY A 145 -5.62 -0.07 -5.21
C GLY A 145 -5.35 -1.56 -5.44
N ARG A 146 -5.43 -2.36 -4.38
CA ARG A 146 -5.32 -3.82 -4.49
C ARG A 146 -6.45 -4.42 -5.31
N TYR A 147 -7.67 -3.91 -5.15
CA TYR A 147 -8.81 -4.31 -5.98
C TYR A 147 -8.58 -3.99 -7.46
N LEU A 148 -8.09 -2.79 -7.77
CA LEU A 148 -7.75 -2.38 -9.14
C LEU A 148 -6.65 -3.28 -9.75
N ALA A 149 -5.63 -3.62 -8.98
CA ALA A 149 -4.61 -4.58 -9.39
C ALA A 149 -5.23 -5.98 -9.62
N GLY A 150 -6.22 -6.34 -8.83
CA GLY A 150 -7.03 -7.54 -9.01
C GLY A 150 -7.81 -7.54 -10.34
N ILE A 151 -8.37 -6.40 -10.73
CA ILE A 151 -9.00 -6.24 -12.06
C ILE A 151 -8.01 -6.60 -13.16
N ALA A 152 -6.78 -6.09 -13.09
CA ALA A 152 -5.73 -6.42 -14.05
C ALA A 152 -5.41 -7.93 -14.06
N ALA A 153 -5.36 -8.56 -12.90
CA ALA A 153 -5.17 -9.99 -12.78
C ALA A 153 -6.32 -10.80 -13.41
N GLY A 154 -7.56 -10.40 -13.13
CA GLY A 154 -8.75 -11.04 -13.72
C GLY A 154 -8.80 -10.92 -15.23
N MET A 155 -8.41 -9.78 -15.78
CA MET A 155 -8.27 -9.57 -17.23
C MET A 155 -7.24 -10.56 -17.83
N LYS A 156 -6.12 -10.77 -17.15
CA LYS A 156 -5.10 -11.73 -17.56
C LYS A 156 -5.61 -13.17 -17.49
N LEU A 157 -6.31 -13.54 -16.44
CA LEU A 157 -6.92 -14.86 -16.32
C LEU A 157 -7.91 -15.14 -17.45
N ASN A 158 -8.75 -14.16 -17.79
CA ASN A 158 -9.67 -14.28 -18.93
C ASN A 158 -8.93 -14.44 -20.26
N GLU A 159 -7.86 -13.69 -20.48
CA GLU A 159 -7.02 -13.85 -21.68
C GLU A 159 -6.46 -15.28 -21.79
N MET A 160 -5.99 -15.83 -20.67
CA MET A 160 -5.45 -17.19 -20.62
C MET A 160 -6.54 -18.26 -20.88
N ILE A 161 -7.76 -18.04 -20.39
CA ILE A 161 -8.91 -18.91 -20.67
C ILE A 161 -9.30 -18.83 -22.14
N GLU A 162 -9.45 -17.64 -22.68
CA GLU A 162 -9.83 -17.42 -24.08
C GLU A 162 -8.82 -17.99 -25.08
N SER A 163 -7.53 -17.91 -24.76
CA SER A 163 -6.45 -18.47 -25.58
C SER A 163 -6.33 -19.99 -25.47
N GLY A 164 -7.01 -20.61 -24.52
CA GLY A 164 -6.90 -22.04 -24.22
C GLY A 164 -5.66 -22.45 -23.43
N ALA A 165 -4.90 -21.47 -22.90
CA ALA A 165 -3.75 -21.73 -22.03
C ALA A 165 -4.17 -22.38 -20.71
N ILE A 166 -5.33 -22.01 -20.18
CA ILE A 166 -5.97 -22.62 -19.01
C ILE A 166 -7.46 -22.82 -19.26
N THR A 167 -8.09 -23.66 -18.46
CA THR A 167 -9.56 -23.77 -18.38
C THR A 167 -10.09 -22.88 -17.25
N GLU A 168 -11.41 -22.66 -17.20
CA GLU A 168 -12.03 -21.84 -16.16
C GLU A 168 -11.72 -22.35 -14.74
N ASP A 169 -11.73 -23.65 -14.54
CA ASP A 169 -11.42 -24.29 -13.24
C ASP A 169 -9.93 -24.24 -12.88
N GLN A 170 -9.07 -23.80 -13.77
CA GLN A 170 -7.63 -23.60 -13.54
C GLN A 170 -7.26 -22.15 -13.22
N ALA A 171 -8.22 -21.24 -13.12
CA ALA A 171 -8.00 -19.84 -12.81
C ALA A 171 -7.68 -19.65 -11.32
N LYS A 172 -6.54 -20.18 -10.89
CA LYS A 172 -6.05 -20.12 -9.52
C LYS A 172 -4.85 -19.19 -9.40
N MET A 173 -4.98 -18.18 -8.56
CA MET A 173 -3.90 -17.26 -8.21
C MET A 173 -3.17 -17.74 -6.96
N GLY A 174 -1.94 -17.32 -6.81
CA GLY A 174 -1.14 -17.51 -5.60
C GLY A 174 -0.72 -16.17 -5.00
N TYR A 175 -0.58 -16.13 -3.68
CA TYR A 175 -0.22 -14.92 -2.95
C TYR A 175 0.78 -15.21 -1.84
N ILE A 176 1.85 -14.42 -1.78
CA ILE A 176 2.86 -14.52 -0.74
C ILE A 176 2.66 -13.35 0.24
N GLY A 177 2.15 -13.65 1.42
CA GLY A 177 2.02 -12.70 2.51
C GLY A 177 3.23 -12.72 3.46
N ALA A 178 3.42 -11.64 4.19
CA ALA A 178 4.42 -11.56 5.25
C ALA A 178 3.88 -12.12 6.57
N TYR A 179 2.82 -11.52 7.10
CA TYR A 179 2.18 -11.89 8.37
C TYR A 179 0.66 -11.96 8.22
N THR A 180 -0.01 -12.55 9.23
CA THR A 180 -1.47 -12.64 9.29
C THR A 180 -2.11 -11.40 9.94
N TYR A 181 -1.62 -10.22 9.63
CA TYR A 181 -2.21 -8.96 10.07
C TYR A 181 -3.37 -8.52 9.18
N ALA A 182 -4.29 -7.71 9.71
CA ALA A 182 -5.42 -7.19 8.96
C ALA A 182 -4.97 -6.46 7.68
N GLU A 183 -3.87 -5.70 7.72
CA GLU A 183 -3.29 -5.05 6.55
C GLU A 183 -3.03 -6.04 5.39
N VAL A 184 -2.45 -7.20 5.70
CA VAL A 184 -2.16 -8.24 4.70
C VAL A 184 -3.43 -8.94 4.24
N ILE A 185 -4.32 -9.28 5.17
CA ILE A 185 -5.60 -9.96 4.89
C ILE A 185 -6.50 -9.07 4.03
N SER A 186 -6.67 -7.81 4.40
CA SER A 186 -7.37 -6.81 3.59
C SER A 186 -6.78 -6.72 2.18
N GLY A 187 -5.46 -6.70 2.08
CA GLY A 187 -4.73 -6.61 0.81
C GLY A 187 -5.00 -7.78 -0.12
N TYR A 188 -4.80 -9.02 0.32
CA TYR A 188 -5.01 -10.16 -0.58
C TYR A 188 -6.49 -10.43 -0.85
N THR A 189 -7.36 -10.11 0.10
CA THR A 189 -8.80 -10.29 -0.10
C THR A 189 -9.35 -9.31 -1.12
N SER A 190 -8.97 -8.04 -1.05
CA SER A 190 -9.36 -7.03 -2.04
C SER A 190 -8.82 -7.35 -3.44
N PHE A 191 -7.58 -7.79 -3.53
CA PHE A 191 -6.98 -8.27 -4.77
C PHE A 191 -7.78 -9.43 -5.38
N PHE A 192 -8.11 -10.43 -4.58
CA PHE A 192 -8.93 -11.56 -4.99
C PHE A 192 -10.32 -11.14 -5.47
N LEU A 193 -10.98 -10.26 -4.74
CA LEU A 193 -12.32 -9.77 -5.11
C LEU A 193 -12.28 -8.98 -6.42
N GLY A 194 -11.24 -8.19 -6.66
CA GLY A 194 -11.02 -7.51 -7.92
C GLY A 194 -10.89 -8.48 -9.09
N ALA A 195 -10.07 -9.50 -8.94
CA ALA A 195 -9.89 -10.54 -9.97
C ALA A 195 -11.19 -11.32 -10.24
N ARG A 196 -11.88 -11.72 -9.18
CA ARG A 196 -13.13 -12.49 -9.30
C ARG A 196 -14.26 -11.67 -9.90
N SER A 197 -14.27 -10.35 -9.72
CA SER A 197 -15.27 -9.49 -10.36
C SER A 197 -15.20 -9.51 -11.89
N VAL A 198 -14.03 -9.81 -12.44
CA VAL A 198 -13.78 -9.90 -13.90
C VAL A 198 -13.77 -11.35 -14.37
N CYS A 199 -13.18 -12.25 -13.59
CA CYS A 199 -13.08 -13.68 -13.87
C CYS A 199 -13.76 -14.48 -12.74
N PRO A 200 -15.06 -14.79 -12.84
CA PRO A 200 -15.84 -15.35 -11.72
C PRO A 200 -15.36 -16.69 -11.18
N SER A 201 -14.64 -17.48 -11.97
CA SER A 201 -14.09 -18.78 -11.55
C SER A 201 -12.81 -18.67 -10.72
N THR A 202 -12.27 -17.48 -10.50
CA THR A 202 -11.02 -17.25 -9.79
C THR A 202 -11.04 -17.82 -8.37
N THR A 203 -9.98 -18.57 -8.05
CA THR A 203 -9.64 -18.99 -6.68
C THR A 203 -8.24 -18.52 -6.33
N MET A 204 -7.85 -18.62 -5.07
CA MET A 204 -6.52 -18.19 -4.63
C MET A 204 -6.00 -19.03 -3.47
N GLU A 205 -4.70 -19.31 -3.50
CA GLU A 205 -3.95 -19.86 -2.38
C GLU A 205 -3.02 -18.80 -1.81
N VAL A 206 -2.89 -18.75 -0.48
CA VAL A 206 -2.01 -17.83 0.23
C VAL A 206 -1.02 -18.60 1.09
N THR A 207 0.24 -18.23 1.05
CA THR A 207 1.30 -18.68 1.96
C THR A 207 1.99 -17.49 2.59
N PHE A 208 2.53 -17.66 3.80
CA PHE A 208 3.17 -16.59 4.56
C PHE A 208 4.63 -16.91 4.81
N THR A 209 5.48 -15.88 4.86
CA THR A 209 6.92 -16.02 5.12
C THR A 209 7.30 -15.73 6.57
N GLY A 210 6.47 -14.98 7.31
CA GLY A 210 6.83 -14.52 8.65
C GLY A 210 7.85 -13.39 8.67
N SER A 211 8.02 -12.70 7.54
CA SER A 211 8.92 -11.56 7.39
C SER A 211 8.38 -10.58 6.34
N TRP A 212 8.59 -9.29 6.54
CA TRP A 212 8.29 -8.30 5.51
C TRP A 212 9.24 -8.42 4.31
N TYR A 213 10.49 -8.78 4.54
CA TYR A 213 11.49 -8.91 3.50
C TYR A 213 12.37 -10.15 3.72
N ASP A 214 12.16 -11.18 2.92
CA ASP A 214 12.99 -12.39 2.88
C ASP A 214 12.97 -12.93 1.44
N GLU A 215 13.97 -12.54 0.67
CA GLU A 215 14.04 -12.87 -0.76
C GLU A 215 14.02 -14.39 -1.01
N THR A 216 14.71 -15.17 -0.20
CA THR A 216 14.75 -16.62 -0.32
C THR A 216 13.40 -17.25 -0.01
N ALA A 217 12.77 -16.89 1.12
CA ALA A 217 11.47 -17.42 1.52
C ALA A 217 10.36 -17.00 0.55
N GLU A 218 10.39 -15.76 0.04
CA GLU A 218 9.45 -15.27 -0.95
C GLU A 218 9.58 -16.00 -2.28
N LYS A 219 10.80 -16.25 -2.73
CA LYS A 219 11.07 -17.05 -3.93
C LYS A 219 10.60 -18.49 -3.79
N GLU A 220 10.89 -19.12 -2.67
CA GLU A 220 10.44 -20.49 -2.36
C GLU A 220 8.92 -20.57 -2.28
N GLY A 221 8.27 -19.58 -1.67
CA GLY A 221 6.83 -19.46 -1.60
C GLY A 221 6.19 -19.35 -2.98
N ALA A 222 6.73 -18.51 -3.85
CA ALA A 222 6.27 -18.37 -5.24
C ALA A 222 6.40 -19.69 -6.02
N ASN A 223 7.54 -20.36 -5.92
CA ASN A 223 7.76 -21.65 -6.57
C ASN A 223 6.79 -22.71 -6.08
N LYS A 224 6.53 -22.77 -4.78
CA LYS A 224 5.54 -23.70 -4.20
C LYS A 224 4.12 -23.44 -4.75
N LEU A 225 3.70 -22.21 -4.83
CA LEU A 225 2.40 -21.83 -5.38
C LEU A 225 2.30 -22.19 -6.86
N ILE A 226 3.36 -21.98 -7.64
CA ILE A 226 3.41 -22.36 -9.06
C ILE A 226 3.31 -23.89 -9.20
N GLU A 227 4.03 -24.65 -8.38
CA GLU A 227 3.94 -26.12 -8.34
C GLU A 227 2.53 -26.59 -7.99
N ASN A 228 1.81 -25.86 -7.15
CA ASN A 228 0.41 -26.14 -6.80
C ASN A 228 -0.58 -25.79 -7.92
N GLY A 229 -0.11 -25.29 -9.05
CA GLY A 229 -0.95 -24.93 -10.19
C GLY A 229 -1.45 -23.49 -10.20
N CYS A 230 -0.89 -22.60 -9.37
CA CYS A 230 -1.20 -21.17 -9.46
C CYS A 230 -0.63 -20.61 -10.77
N VAL A 231 -1.47 -19.94 -11.53
CA VAL A 231 -1.15 -19.44 -12.88
C VAL A 231 -0.84 -17.95 -12.93
N LEU A 232 -0.97 -17.27 -11.80
CA LEU A 232 -0.66 -15.86 -11.59
C LEU A 232 -0.29 -15.67 -10.12
N ILE A 233 0.75 -14.90 -9.85
CA ILE A 233 1.28 -14.70 -8.50
C ILE A 233 1.19 -13.21 -8.11
N SER A 234 0.84 -12.95 -6.86
CA SER A 234 0.93 -11.65 -6.23
C SER A 234 1.57 -11.76 -4.84
N GLN A 235 1.80 -10.63 -4.21
CA GLN A 235 2.53 -10.59 -2.95
C GLN A 235 2.13 -9.42 -2.06
N HIS A 236 2.39 -9.60 -0.76
CA HIS A 236 2.41 -8.56 0.26
C HIS A 236 3.68 -8.74 1.12
N ALA A 237 4.78 -8.90 0.43
CA ALA A 237 6.14 -8.98 0.94
C ALA A 237 7.03 -8.15 0.00
N ASP A 238 8.19 -7.72 0.45
CA ASP A 238 8.82 -6.51 -0.08
C ASP A 238 10.05 -6.76 -0.96
N SER A 239 10.42 -8.05 -1.18
CA SER A 239 11.59 -8.38 -1.99
C SER A 239 11.25 -8.67 -3.44
N MET A 240 12.29 -8.85 -4.26
CA MET A 240 12.20 -9.28 -5.66
C MET A 240 12.14 -10.81 -5.82
N GLY A 241 12.02 -11.57 -4.75
CA GLY A 241 12.03 -13.03 -4.79
C GLY A 241 10.89 -13.62 -5.61
N ALA A 242 9.65 -13.21 -5.37
CA ALA A 242 8.49 -13.68 -6.13
C ALA A 242 8.50 -13.20 -7.59
N PRO A 243 8.75 -11.91 -7.90
CA PRO A 243 8.87 -11.46 -9.29
C PRO A 243 9.92 -12.22 -10.09
N THR A 244 11.10 -12.46 -9.50
CA THR A 244 12.18 -13.22 -10.15
C THR A 244 11.76 -14.67 -10.44
N ALA A 245 11.10 -15.32 -9.49
CA ALA A 245 10.56 -16.68 -9.68
C ALA A 245 9.51 -16.73 -10.80
N CYS A 246 8.63 -15.72 -10.85
CA CYS A 246 7.62 -15.61 -11.90
C CYS A 246 8.25 -15.46 -13.29
N GLU A 247 9.24 -14.60 -13.42
CA GLU A 247 9.94 -14.39 -14.70
C GLU A 247 10.60 -15.66 -15.18
N LYS A 248 11.29 -16.37 -14.29
CA LYS A 248 11.92 -17.65 -14.61
C LYS A 248 10.92 -18.72 -15.06
N ALA A 249 9.76 -18.77 -14.43
CA ALA A 249 8.71 -19.74 -14.73
C ALA A 249 7.77 -19.32 -15.88
N GLY A 250 7.85 -18.09 -16.35
CA GLY A 250 6.92 -17.52 -17.31
C GLY A 250 5.51 -17.33 -16.79
N VAL A 251 5.36 -17.06 -15.49
CA VAL A 251 4.08 -16.88 -14.81
C VAL A 251 3.82 -15.37 -14.60
N PRO A 252 2.63 -14.86 -14.96
CA PRO A 252 2.26 -13.47 -14.72
C PRO A 252 2.40 -13.05 -13.27
N ASP A 253 2.92 -11.84 -13.06
CA ASP A 253 3.18 -11.24 -11.75
C ASP A 253 2.41 -9.93 -11.56
N VAL A 254 1.73 -9.82 -10.45
CA VAL A 254 1.17 -8.57 -9.92
C VAL A 254 1.85 -8.28 -8.60
N SER A 255 2.60 -7.19 -8.54
CA SER A 255 3.39 -6.86 -7.37
C SER A 255 2.72 -5.82 -6.47
N TYR A 256 3.43 -5.32 -5.49
CA TYR A 256 2.94 -4.37 -4.51
C TYR A 256 4.04 -3.36 -4.12
N ASN A 257 3.63 -2.13 -3.85
CA ASN A 257 4.43 -0.97 -3.44
C ASN A 257 5.30 -0.32 -4.52
N GLY A 258 5.64 -0.99 -5.58
CA GLY A 258 6.42 -0.41 -6.65
C GLY A 258 6.49 -1.32 -7.86
N SER A 259 6.94 -0.79 -8.98
CA SER A 259 7.12 -1.59 -10.18
C SER A 259 8.26 -2.59 -9.99
N THR A 260 7.98 -3.85 -10.26
CA THR A 260 8.98 -4.92 -10.31
C THR A 260 9.33 -5.32 -11.74
N ALA A 261 8.97 -4.49 -12.71
CA ALA A 261 9.20 -4.75 -14.14
C ALA A 261 10.68 -5.00 -14.48
N SER A 262 11.60 -4.42 -13.72
CA SER A 262 13.03 -4.67 -13.90
C SER A 262 13.46 -6.10 -13.58
N ALA A 263 12.79 -6.75 -12.63
CA ALA A 263 13.03 -8.13 -12.23
C ALA A 263 12.21 -9.14 -13.05
N CYS A 264 11.09 -8.72 -13.60
CA CYS A 264 10.18 -9.57 -14.37
C CYS A 264 9.64 -8.87 -15.63
N PRO A 265 10.52 -8.48 -16.58
CA PRO A 265 10.15 -7.63 -17.72
C PRO A 265 9.13 -8.28 -18.66
N ASN A 266 9.05 -9.62 -18.72
CA ASN A 266 8.13 -10.34 -19.57
C ASN A 266 6.86 -10.81 -18.88
N THR A 267 6.82 -10.78 -17.54
CA THR A 267 5.71 -11.33 -16.76
C THR A 267 4.99 -10.29 -15.91
N PHE A 268 5.56 -9.12 -15.75
CA PHE A 268 4.98 -8.04 -14.94
C PHE A 268 3.70 -7.48 -15.57
N ILE A 269 2.63 -7.39 -14.77
CA ILE A 269 1.35 -6.79 -15.15
C ILE A 269 1.23 -5.38 -14.59
N VAL A 270 1.20 -5.23 -13.26
CA VAL A 270 1.00 -3.96 -12.57
C VAL A 270 1.36 -4.11 -11.09
N SER A 271 1.58 -3.00 -10.42
CA SER A 271 1.68 -2.92 -8.97
C SER A 271 0.79 -1.81 -8.45
N SER A 272 0.07 -2.07 -7.37
CA SER A 272 -0.56 -1.01 -6.58
C SER A 272 0.46 -0.45 -5.59
N LYS A 273 0.35 0.83 -5.28
CA LYS A 273 1.23 1.47 -4.30
C LYS A 273 0.56 2.65 -3.62
N ILE A 274 1.08 3.03 -2.46
CA ILE A 274 0.73 4.27 -1.79
C ILE A 274 1.76 5.33 -2.17
N ASP A 275 1.31 6.49 -2.64
CA ASP A 275 2.13 7.69 -2.72
C ASP A 275 2.00 8.45 -1.39
N TRP A 276 3.07 8.50 -0.63
CA TRP A 276 3.10 9.13 0.70
C TRP A 276 3.31 10.63 0.64
N ALA A 277 3.61 11.21 -0.51
CA ALA A 277 3.85 12.64 -0.65
C ALA A 277 2.68 13.51 -0.19
N PRO A 278 1.40 13.18 -0.45
CA PRO A 278 0.28 13.95 0.09
C PRO A 278 0.26 14.02 1.62
N TYR A 279 0.57 12.93 2.31
CA TYR A 279 0.66 12.92 3.77
C TYR A 279 1.84 13.76 4.27
N TYR A 280 3.01 13.62 3.67
CA TYR A 280 4.18 14.41 4.06
C TYR A 280 3.97 15.91 3.84
N ALA A 281 3.38 16.29 2.72
CA ALA A 281 2.99 17.69 2.49
C ALA A 281 2.03 18.19 3.57
N TYR A 282 1.06 17.39 3.95
CA TYR A 282 0.07 17.72 4.99
C TYR A 282 0.72 17.93 6.36
N ILE A 283 1.59 17.03 6.82
CA ILE A 283 2.21 17.17 8.16
C ILE A 283 3.23 18.31 8.20
N ILE A 284 3.98 18.53 7.13
CA ILE A 284 4.91 19.65 7.02
C ILE A 284 4.14 20.98 7.07
N ASP A 285 3.09 21.12 6.27
CA ASP A 285 2.24 22.30 6.25
C ASP A 285 1.58 22.56 7.62
N SER A 286 1.12 21.51 8.28
CA SER A 286 0.53 21.61 9.62
C SER A 286 1.49 22.17 10.65
N VAL A 287 2.73 21.68 10.67
CA VAL A 287 3.76 22.18 11.60
C VAL A 287 4.18 23.61 11.25
N GLU A 288 4.35 23.93 9.97
CA GLU A 288 4.70 25.28 9.54
C GLU A 288 3.63 26.32 9.90
N ASN A 289 2.35 25.95 9.84
CA ASN A 289 1.23 26.83 10.12
C ASN A 289 0.70 26.72 11.56
N GLY A 290 1.27 25.86 12.39
CA GLY A 290 0.83 25.66 13.77
C GLY A 290 -0.56 25.04 13.88
N THR A 291 -0.99 24.27 12.88
CA THR A 291 -2.26 23.53 12.90
C THR A 291 -2.04 22.11 13.42
N GLU A 292 -3.07 21.55 14.04
CA GLU A 292 -3.01 20.18 14.55
C GLU A 292 -2.96 19.16 13.43
N ILE A 293 -2.13 18.13 13.60
CA ILE A 293 -2.13 16.95 12.74
C ILE A 293 -3.24 16.01 13.21
N ALA A 294 -4.03 15.47 12.28
CA ALA A 294 -5.06 14.49 12.61
C ALA A 294 -4.47 13.27 13.33
N THR A 295 -5.17 12.78 14.33
CA THR A 295 -4.78 11.56 15.06
C THR A 295 -4.63 10.37 14.12
N ASP A 296 -5.59 10.20 13.23
CA ASP A 296 -5.55 9.25 12.12
C ASP A 296 -5.83 9.99 10.80
N TRP A 297 -4.96 9.78 9.83
CA TRP A 297 -5.13 10.34 8.48
C TRP A 297 -5.18 9.22 7.45
N THR A 298 -6.19 9.26 6.59
CA THR A 298 -6.37 8.24 5.55
C THR A 298 -6.33 8.88 4.16
N GLY A 299 -5.31 8.51 3.38
CA GLY A 299 -5.21 8.87 1.98
C GLY A 299 -6.14 8.02 1.11
N THR A 300 -6.56 8.57 -0.02
CA THR A 300 -7.55 7.95 -0.91
C THR A 300 -7.11 7.98 -2.36
N LEU A 301 -7.90 7.37 -3.24
CA LEU A 301 -7.76 7.55 -4.69
C LEU A 301 -7.84 9.02 -5.08
N GLU A 302 -8.76 9.79 -4.47
CA GLU A 302 -8.96 11.21 -4.77
C GLU A 302 -7.81 12.09 -4.29
N THR A 303 -7.19 11.78 -3.15
CA THR A 303 -6.02 12.52 -2.67
C THR A 303 -4.74 12.21 -3.43
N GLY A 304 -4.78 11.24 -4.35
CA GLY A 304 -3.58 10.79 -5.08
C GLY A 304 -2.68 9.86 -4.28
N SER A 305 -3.16 9.41 -3.11
CA SER A 305 -2.38 8.52 -2.21
C SER A 305 -2.41 7.06 -2.67
N VAL A 306 -3.49 6.64 -3.32
CA VAL A 306 -3.64 5.27 -3.86
C VAL A 306 -3.47 5.33 -5.36
N VAL A 307 -2.43 4.70 -5.88
CA VAL A 307 -2.07 4.74 -7.30
C VAL A 307 -1.66 3.36 -7.80
N LEU A 308 -1.66 3.19 -9.12
CA LEU A 308 -1.07 2.05 -9.80
C LEU A 308 0.17 2.48 -10.57
N THR A 309 1.12 1.57 -10.70
CA THR A 309 2.25 1.75 -11.61
C THR A 309 1.78 1.62 -13.06
N ASP A 310 2.63 2.01 -14.00
CA ASP A 310 2.38 1.74 -15.41
C ASP A 310 2.18 0.24 -15.65
N LEU A 311 1.31 -0.10 -16.59
CA LEU A 311 1.09 -1.48 -16.99
C LEU A 311 2.34 -2.06 -17.65
N GLY A 312 2.70 -3.28 -17.25
CA GLY A 312 3.75 -4.05 -17.88
C GLY A 312 3.32 -4.70 -19.18
N THR A 313 4.28 -5.30 -19.87
CA THR A 313 4.07 -5.97 -21.17
C THR A 313 3.17 -7.20 -21.08
N ALA A 314 3.03 -7.79 -19.89
CA ALA A 314 2.20 -8.97 -19.67
C ALA A 314 0.71 -8.64 -19.45
N ALA A 315 0.34 -7.36 -19.31
CA ALA A 315 -1.06 -6.98 -19.15
C ALA A 315 -1.90 -7.36 -20.37
N ALA A 316 -3.11 -7.88 -20.12
CA ALA A 316 -4.05 -8.23 -21.19
C ALA A 316 -4.58 -6.96 -21.88
N GLU A 317 -4.97 -7.10 -23.13
CA GLU A 317 -5.63 -6.03 -23.87
C GLU A 317 -6.92 -5.59 -23.15
N GLY A 318 -7.16 -4.26 -23.09
CA GLY A 318 -8.31 -3.68 -22.43
C GLY A 318 -8.16 -3.47 -20.92
N THR A 319 -7.03 -3.83 -20.33
CA THR A 319 -6.79 -3.71 -18.89
C THR A 319 -6.84 -2.25 -18.43
N ALA A 320 -6.23 -1.32 -19.15
CA ALA A 320 -6.23 0.10 -18.78
C ALA A 320 -7.66 0.68 -18.71
N ASP A 321 -8.52 0.36 -19.66
CA ASP A 321 -9.92 0.81 -19.68
C ASP A 321 -10.73 0.17 -18.56
N ALA A 322 -10.51 -1.11 -18.27
CA ALA A 322 -11.18 -1.82 -17.18
C ALA A 322 -10.81 -1.23 -15.81
N ILE A 323 -9.53 -0.89 -15.60
CA ILE A 323 -9.05 -0.23 -14.39
C ILE A 323 -9.65 1.17 -14.26
N ALA A 324 -9.64 1.97 -15.33
CA ALA A 324 -10.18 3.32 -15.31
C ALA A 324 -11.67 3.35 -14.94
N LYS A 325 -12.45 2.41 -15.48
CA LYS A 325 -13.87 2.27 -15.13
C LYS A 325 -14.07 1.87 -13.68
N ALA A 326 -13.33 0.88 -13.21
CA ALA A 326 -13.41 0.41 -11.83
C ALA A 326 -13.01 1.51 -10.83
N GLU A 327 -11.99 2.30 -11.15
CA GLU A 327 -11.56 3.45 -10.35
C GLU A 327 -12.66 4.51 -10.25
N GLU A 328 -13.33 4.84 -11.37
CA GLU A 328 -14.46 5.75 -11.38
C GLU A 328 -15.61 5.22 -10.51
N ASP A 329 -15.93 3.94 -10.62
CA ASP A 329 -16.99 3.29 -9.84
C ASP A 329 -16.68 3.30 -8.34
N LEU A 330 -15.42 3.09 -7.95
CA LEU A 330 -14.97 3.20 -6.56
C LEU A 330 -15.08 4.64 -6.04
N LYS A 331 -14.61 5.62 -6.81
CA LYS A 331 -14.67 7.05 -6.44
C LYS A 331 -16.10 7.55 -6.29
N SER A 332 -17.00 7.10 -7.15
CA SER A 332 -18.42 7.50 -7.10
C SER A 332 -19.22 6.76 -6.02
N GLY A 333 -18.68 5.70 -5.44
CA GLY A 333 -19.40 4.85 -4.48
C GLY A 333 -20.39 3.90 -5.11
N SER A 334 -20.41 3.75 -6.44
CA SER A 334 -21.28 2.77 -7.11
C SER A 334 -20.78 1.33 -6.95
N VAL A 335 -19.50 1.15 -6.63
CA VAL A 335 -18.88 -0.13 -6.26
C VAL A 335 -18.14 0.03 -4.94
N HIS A 336 -18.28 -0.95 -4.06
CA HIS A 336 -17.51 -1.10 -2.84
C HIS A 336 -16.69 -2.38 -2.91
N VAL A 337 -15.42 -2.31 -2.53
CA VAL A 337 -14.50 -3.46 -2.60
C VAL A 337 -15.04 -4.65 -1.83
N PHE A 338 -15.47 -4.42 -0.58
CA PHE A 338 -15.98 -5.47 0.30
C PHE A 338 -17.52 -5.50 0.33
N ASP A 339 -18.13 -5.45 -0.86
CA ASP A 339 -19.58 -5.64 -1.02
C ASP A 339 -19.96 -7.05 -0.56
N THR A 340 -20.82 -7.15 0.44
CA THR A 340 -21.20 -8.41 1.08
C THR A 340 -22.00 -9.35 0.17
N SER A 341 -22.49 -8.88 -0.96
CA SER A 341 -23.11 -9.71 -2.00
C SER A 341 -22.08 -10.46 -2.87
N THR A 342 -20.80 -10.07 -2.79
CA THR A 342 -19.73 -10.63 -3.65
C THR A 342 -18.91 -11.72 -2.98
N PHE A 343 -19.09 -11.96 -1.70
CA PHE A 343 -18.36 -12.99 -0.96
C PHE A 343 -19.20 -13.61 0.15
N THR A 344 -18.79 -14.79 0.58
CA THR A 344 -19.34 -15.49 1.74
C THR A 344 -18.24 -15.83 2.73
N VAL A 345 -18.61 -16.06 3.98
CA VAL A 345 -17.74 -16.54 5.05
C VAL A 345 -18.35 -17.82 5.59
N ASP A 346 -17.63 -18.93 5.55
CA ASP A 346 -18.13 -20.27 5.94
C ASP A 346 -19.47 -20.63 5.27
N GLY A 347 -19.62 -20.27 4.00
CA GLY A 347 -20.80 -20.56 3.18
C GLY A 347 -21.99 -19.64 3.40
N ALA A 348 -21.89 -18.64 4.29
CA ALA A 348 -22.97 -17.73 4.62
C ALA A 348 -22.65 -16.27 4.22
N ALA A 349 -23.67 -15.52 3.84
CA ALA A 349 -23.55 -14.08 3.63
C ALA A 349 -23.21 -13.37 4.93
N LEU A 350 -22.28 -12.43 4.89
CA LEU A 350 -21.92 -11.61 6.02
C LEU A 350 -22.94 -10.48 6.20
N THR A 351 -23.56 -10.38 7.38
CA THR A 351 -24.56 -9.34 7.68
C THR A 351 -24.14 -8.40 8.79
N SER A 352 -23.18 -8.80 9.62
CA SER A 352 -22.65 -8.02 10.72
C SER A 352 -21.21 -8.42 11.00
N TYR A 353 -20.38 -7.46 11.34
CA TYR A 353 -19.02 -7.70 11.82
C TYR A 353 -18.60 -6.58 12.76
N MET A 354 -18.22 -6.97 13.97
CA MET A 354 -17.71 -6.03 14.97
C MET A 354 -16.20 -5.93 14.90
N ALA A 355 -15.66 -4.73 14.72
CA ALA A 355 -14.24 -4.46 14.65
C ALA A 355 -13.81 -3.43 15.69
N ASP A 356 -12.52 -3.40 16.00
CA ASP A 356 -11.91 -2.39 16.85
C ASP A 356 -11.38 -1.25 15.97
N VAL A 357 -12.20 -0.24 15.77
CA VAL A 357 -11.93 0.86 14.82
C VAL A 357 -12.19 2.24 15.40
N ASP A 358 -12.69 2.31 16.62
CA ASP A 358 -13.05 3.57 17.23
C ASP A 358 -11.86 4.27 17.92
N THR A 359 -12.15 5.33 18.63
CA THR A 359 -11.15 6.17 19.28
C THR A 359 -11.11 5.98 20.79
N ASP A 360 -11.71 4.92 21.32
CA ASP A 360 -11.67 4.66 22.75
C ASP A 360 -10.36 3.99 23.22
N ALA A 361 -10.23 3.79 24.52
CA ALA A 361 -9.01 3.23 25.10
C ALA A 361 -8.99 1.70 25.13
N ASP A 362 -10.08 1.06 24.74
CA ASP A 362 -10.22 -0.39 24.75
C ASP A 362 -9.80 -0.97 23.38
N TYR A 363 -9.04 -2.04 23.39
CA TYR A 363 -8.70 -2.81 22.18
C TYR A 363 -9.70 -3.94 21.96
N THR A 364 -10.99 -3.62 21.98
CA THR A 364 -12.06 -4.61 21.82
C THR A 364 -12.86 -4.36 20.53
N PRO A 365 -13.22 -5.42 19.80
CA PRO A 365 -14.06 -5.27 18.61
C PRO A 365 -15.51 -4.95 19.02
N ASP A 366 -15.85 -3.68 19.05
CA ASP A 366 -17.13 -3.17 19.52
C ASP A 366 -17.89 -2.29 18.51
N THR A 367 -17.32 -2.06 17.34
CA THR A 367 -17.88 -1.19 16.31
C THR A 367 -18.38 -1.99 15.12
N GLU A 368 -19.66 -1.83 14.76
CA GLU A 368 -20.24 -2.45 13.57
C GLU A 368 -19.72 -1.79 12.31
N VAL A 369 -19.08 -2.57 11.44
CA VAL A 369 -18.48 -2.08 10.20
C VAL A 369 -19.25 -2.45 8.93
N ILE A 370 -20.26 -3.31 9.03
CA ILE A 370 -21.14 -3.60 7.90
C ILE A 370 -22.18 -2.48 7.78
N LYS A 371 -22.12 -1.74 6.70
CA LYS A 371 -22.97 -0.59 6.39
C LYS A 371 -23.52 -0.72 4.97
N ASP A 372 -24.81 -0.61 4.79
CA ASP A 372 -25.45 -0.54 3.46
C ASP A 372 -25.03 -1.67 2.49
N GLY A 373 -24.77 -2.87 3.04
CA GLY A 373 -24.39 -4.04 2.27
C GLY A 373 -22.90 -4.15 1.93
N TYR A 374 -22.04 -3.43 2.62
CA TYR A 374 -20.59 -3.58 2.46
C TYR A 374 -19.85 -3.43 3.79
N PHE A 375 -18.67 -4.04 3.86
CA PHE A 375 -17.71 -3.83 4.94
C PHE A 375 -16.96 -2.52 4.69
N ASP A 376 -17.13 -1.55 5.59
CA ASP A 376 -16.53 -0.23 5.50
C ASP A 376 -15.12 -0.26 6.12
N GLU A 377 -14.10 -0.50 5.29
CA GLU A 377 -12.69 -0.60 5.69
C GLU A 377 -12.07 0.77 6.06
N SER A 378 -12.71 1.87 5.74
CA SER A 378 -12.16 3.21 5.94
C SER A 378 -13.22 4.20 6.41
N GLY A 379 -14.07 3.79 7.33
CA GLY A 379 -15.14 4.62 7.88
C GLY A 379 -14.62 5.93 8.45
N GLU A 380 -15.40 7.00 8.28
CA GLU A 380 -15.06 8.32 8.80
C GLU A 380 -14.94 8.29 10.32
N GLY A 381 -13.85 8.86 10.84
CA GLY A 381 -13.55 8.88 12.27
C GLY A 381 -12.96 7.58 12.82
N PHE A 382 -12.77 6.58 11.99
CA PHE A 382 -12.12 5.32 12.36
C PHE A 382 -10.60 5.39 12.19
N ARG A 383 -9.89 4.43 12.75
CA ARG A 383 -8.44 4.34 12.60
C ARG A 383 -8.04 4.24 11.12
N SER A 384 -6.89 4.75 10.78
CA SER A 384 -6.39 4.75 9.39
C SER A 384 -5.91 3.38 8.91
N ALA A 385 -5.40 2.54 9.82
CA ALA A 385 -4.96 1.19 9.49
C ALA A 385 -6.14 0.24 9.22
N PRO A 386 -5.97 -0.73 8.31
CA PRO A 386 -7.00 -1.71 8.00
C PRO A 386 -7.45 -2.54 9.20
N TYR A 387 -8.70 -2.94 9.20
CA TYR A 387 -9.30 -3.83 10.21
C TYR A 387 -10.06 -5.01 9.59
N PHE A 388 -10.07 -5.15 8.27
CA PHE A 388 -10.61 -6.34 7.60
C PHE A 388 -9.68 -7.53 7.81
N ASP A 389 -10.10 -8.51 8.61
CA ASP A 389 -9.33 -9.70 8.96
C ASP A 389 -10.11 -11.01 8.75
N LEU A 390 -11.16 -10.96 7.92
CA LEU A 390 -12.01 -12.11 7.65
C LEU A 390 -11.37 -13.09 6.66
N LYS A 391 -11.62 -14.37 6.86
CA LYS A 391 -11.30 -15.44 5.93
C LYS A 391 -12.52 -15.71 5.06
N ILE A 392 -12.51 -15.26 3.82
CA ILE A 392 -13.62 -15.46 2.90
C ILE A 392 -13.49 -16.76 2.11
N ASP A 393 -14.62 -17.28 1.64
CA ASP A 393 -14.65 -18.45 0.78
C ASP A 393 -14.01 -18.16 -0.58
N GLY A 394 -13.28 -19.15 -1.13
CA GLY A 394 -12.53 -19.03 -2.38
C GLY A 394 -11.04 -18.75 -2.19
N ILE A 395 -10.63 -18.41 -0.99
CA ILE A 395 -9.22 -18.23 -0.61
C ILE A 395 -8.82 -19.37 0.33
N THR A 396 -7.77 -20.09 -0.03
CA THR A 396 -7.20 -21.18 0.78
C THR A 396 -5.88 -20.72 1.40
N LEU A 397 -5.81 -20.73 2.73
CA LEU A 397 -4.57 -20.46 3.45
C LEU A 397 -3.78 -21.75 3.61
N LEU A 398 -2.56 -21.80 3.05
CA LEU A 398 -1.70 -22.99 3.13
C LEU A 398 -1.01 -23.12 4.50
N ASP A 399 -0.85 -21.99 5.17
CA ASP A 399 -0.30 -21.88 6.52
C ASP A 399 -0.88 -20.65 7.22
N THR A 400 -0.83 -20.62 8.54
CA THR A 400 -1.36 -19.52 9.37
C THR A 400 -0.47 -19.27 10.59
N ALA A 401 0.81 -19.64 10.50
CA ALA A 401 1.73 -19.66 11.65
C ALA A 401 2.24 -18.27 12.08
N PHE A 402 1.93 -17.18 11.34
CA PHE A 402 2.55 -15.87 11.58
C PHE A 402 1.58 -14.78 11.91
#